data_1d37f8b2f31362d0e127025f736c5083
#
_entry.id   1d37f8b2f31362d0e127025f736c5083
#
_cell.length_a   1.000
_cell.length_b   1.000
_cell.length_c   1.000
_cell.angle_alpha   90.00
_cell.angle_beta   90.00
_cell.angle_gamma   90.00
#
_symmetry.space_group_name_H-M   'P 1'
#
loop_
_entity.id
_entity.type
_entity.pdbx_description
1 polymer ?
#
loop_
_entity_poly.entity_id
_entity_poly.type
_entity_poly.pdbx_seq_one_letter_code
_entity_poly.pdbx_strand_id
1 'polypeptide(L)'
;MKNILFLFIVLVVGAACDSLILSCKSGAAPAEVNLNISDSDSVYIDSFLVTGHELRAEINRMYRNDHDTTPTDRNTRHYYRNHNDYLWVNRLGVDSSAYTLLGFLGTVERMGFSPEAFGVDDIRSDLTRMTDRHFDTDSNTISKVMARTEYRLTKAYLRYVAGQRFGYVSPYVAFNRLDLIDTAAARRHLGYRRLYDAHTLRPDSAFILDALERVKQRNIDTFLINSRPQSKEYDQLEAMLAETTDRERRRLIICNMEWLRWHTPALPVSEDGRRVVVNIPSYHLYAYCPDSIMTMKVG
;
A
#
# COMPACT_ATOMS: atom_id res chain seq x y z
N MET A 1 -27.42 43.89 -27.11
CA MET A 1 -26.27 44.29 -27.89
C MET A 1 -25.02 44.28 -26.98
N LYS A 2 -24.51 43.12 -26.59
CA LYS A 2 -23.29 42.96 -25.76
C LYS A 2 -22.60 41.60 -25.95
N ASN A 3 -22.67 40.94 -27.11
CA ASN A 3 -22.04 39.64 -27.35
C ASN A 3 -21.32 39.52 -28.70
N ILE A 4 -20.73 40.58 -29.21
CA ILE A 4 -19.99 40.59 -30.52
C ILE A 4 -18.54 41.09 -30.37
N LEU A 5 -17.99 41.14 -29.16
CA LEU A 5 -16.62 41.65 -28.97
C LEU A 5 -15.65 40.61 -28.43
N PHE A 6 -15.99 39.31 -28.46
CA PHE A 6 -15.08 38.25 -27.97
C PHE A 6 -14.59 37.27 -29.05
N LEU A 7 -14.94 37.53 -30.33
CA LEU A 7 -14.59 36.61 -31.43
C LEU A 7 -13.48 37.15 -32.37
N PHE A 8 -12.84 38.25 -32.04
CA PHE A 8 -11.81 38.87 -32.94
C PHE A 8 -10.39 38.91 -32.39
N ILE A 9 -10.12 38.31 -31.21
CA ILE A 9 -8.75 38.31 -30.62
C ILE A 9 -8.04 36.93 -30.79
N VAL A 10 -8.71 35.89 -31.30
CA VAL A 10 -8.10 34.57 -31.48
C VAL A 10 -7.52 34.30 -32.87
N LEU A 11 -7.62 35.26 -33.80
CA LEU A 11 -7.25 35.05 -35.22
C LEU A 11 -6.04 35.85 -35.72
N VAL A 12 -5.24 36.46 -34.84
CA VAL A 12 -4.03 37.23 -35.23
C VAL A 12 -2.74 36.68 -34.60
N VAL A 13 -2.75 35.57 -33.85
CA VAL A 13 -1.53 34.93 -33.31
C VAL A 13 -1.10 33.69 -34.11
N GLY A 14 -1.81 33.37 -35.22
CA GLY A 14 -1.54 32.19 -36.05
C GLY A 14 -0.62 32.35 -37.25
N ALA A 15 0.02 33.49 -37.44
CA ALA A 15 0.76 33.74 -38.71
C ALA A 15 2.20 34.25 -38.56
N ALA A 16 2.87 33.99 -37.43
CA ALA A 16 4.26 34.46 -37.24
C ALA A 16 5.19 33.42 -36.58
N CYS A 17 4.94 32.13 -36.73
CA CYS A 17 5.83 31.07 -36.20
C CYS A 17 6.37 30.07 -37.24
N ASP A 18 6.33 30.39 -38.53
CA ASP A 18 6.83 29.46 -39.58
C ASP A 18 8.24 29.79 -40.12
N SER A 19 9.12 30.42 -39.36
CA SER A 19 10.49 30.70 -39.88
C SER A 19 11.61 30.61 -38.85
N LEU A 20 11.53 29.75 -37.84
CA LEU A 20 12.67 29.45 -36.96
C LEU A 20 12.75 27.94 -36.66
N ILE A 21 12.75 27.11 -37.70
CA ILE A 21 13.34 25.80 -37.59
C ILE A 21 14.84 25.94 -37.78
N LEU A 22 15.51 26.49 -36.78
CA LEU A 22 16.94 26.37 -36.64
C LEU A 22 17.21 25.01 -35.98
N SER A 23 17.73 24.10 -36.80
CA SER A 23 18.64 23.01 -36.46
C SER A 23 18.99 22.91 -34.96
N CYS A 24 18.15 22.29 -34.16
CA CYS A 24 18.60 21.68 -32.92
C CYS A 24 19.34 20.38 -33.29
N LYS A 25 20.67 20.48 -33.37
CA LYS A 25 21.54 19.33 -33.25
C LYS A 25 21.06 18.48 -32.07
N SER A 26 20.95 17.19 -32.30
CA SER A 26 20.69 16.17 -31.28
C SER A 26 21.52 16.44 -30.02
N GLY A 27 20.93 17.18 -29.08
CA GLY A 27 21.44 17.26 -27.73
C GLY A 27 21.23 15.88 -27.14
N ALA A 28 22.30 15.26 -26.69
CA ALA A 28 22.19 14.08 -25.84
C ALA A 28 21.15 14.37 -24.74
N ALA A 29 20.22 13.47 -24.51
CA ALA A 29 19.31 13.58 -23.40
C ALA A 29 20.10 13.96 -22.16
N PRO A 30 19.62 14.91 -21.32
CA PRO A 30 20.36 15.27 -20.12
C PRO A 30 20.66 13.99 -19.34
N ALA A 31 21.93 13.77 -19.01
CA ALA A 31 22.37 12.61 -18.28
C ALA A 31 21.49 12.53 -17.01
N GLU A 32 20.83 11.41 -16.80
CA GLU A 32 20.00 11.18 -15.63
C GLU A 32 20.91 11.31 -14.39
N VAL A 33 20.66 12.32 -13.57
CA VAL A 33 21.47 12.56 -12.37
C VAL A 33 21.18 11.42 -11.40
N ASN A 34 22.18 10.61 -11.12
CA ASN A 34 22.04 9.57 -10.12
C ASN A 34 21.93 10.17 -8.72
N LEU A 35 20.73 10.17 -8.17
CA LEU A 35 20.41 10.68 -6.83
C LEU A 35 20.62 9.66 -5.71
N ASN A 36 20.95 8.42 -6.03
CA ASN A 36 21.14 7.37 -5.02
C ASN A 36 22.38 7.65 -4.15
N ILE A 37 22.30 7.26 -2.89
CA ILE A 37 23.42 7.30 -1.93
C ILE A 37 23.98 5.88 -1.87
N SER A 38 25.27 5.72 -2.16
CA SER A 38 25.97 4.44 -1.95
C SER A 38 26.64 4.39 -0.58
N ASP A 39 27.01 3.19 -0.13
CA ASP A 39 27.63 2.99 1.19
C ASP A 39 28.95 3.76 1.35
N SER A 40 29.66 4.03 0.25
CA SER A 40 30.91 4.80 0.23
C SER A 40 30.72 6.31 0.13
N ASP A 41 29.49 6.77 -0.11
CA ASP A 41 29.23 8.18 -0.33
C ASP A 41 29.25 8.99 0.96
N SER A 42 29.69 10.24 0.81
CA SER A 42 29.54 11.29 1.80
C SER A 42 28.93 12.47 1.07
N VAL A 43 27.69 12.81 1.44
CA VAL A 43 26.92 13.87 0.77
C VAL A 43 26.48 14.90 1.79
N TYR A 44 26.40 16.16 1.36
CA TYR A 44 25.79 17.20 2.16
C TYR A 44 24.34 17.40 1.73
N ILE A 45 23.42 17.30 2.69
CA ILE A 45 22.04 17.72 2.52
C ILE A 45 21.92 19.03 3.32
N ASP A 46 21.81 20.14 2.61
CA ASP A 46 22.02 21.49 3.16
C ASP A 46 23.40 21.60 3.84
N SER A 47 23.45 21.84 5.16
CA SER A 47 24.68 21.93 5.93
C SER A 47 25.05 20.65 6.69
N PHE A 48 24.27 19.59 6.56
CA PHE A 48 24.43 18.35 7.33
C PHE A 48 25.11 17.27 6.50
N LEU A 49 26.17 16.69 7.06
CA LEU A 49 26.88 15.58 6.43
C LEU A 49 26.11 14.27 6.63
N VAL A 50 25.78 13.60 5.55
CA VAL A 50 25.22 12.25 5.52
C VAL A 50 26.29 11.31 4.97
N THR A 51 26.62 10.25 5.70
CA THR A 51 27.49 9.20 5.21
C THR A 51 26.65 7.95 4.89
N GLY A 52 26.85 7.37 3.70
CA GLY A 52 26.16 6.15 3.30
C GLY A 52 26.41 5.00 4.26
N HIS A 53 27.63 4.92 4.81
CA HIS A 53 27.98 3.92 5.82
C HIS A 53 27.12 4.04 7.10
N GLU A 54 26.92 5.25 7.64
CA GLU A 54 26.09 5.45 8.84
C GLU A 54 24.62 5.16 8.54
N LEU A 55 24.12 5.62 7.37
CA LEU A 55 22.77 5.35 6.92
C LEU A 55 22.52 3.83 6.81
N ARG A 56 23.46 3.10 6.18
CA ARG A 56 23.38 1.63 6.05
C ARG A 56 23.46 0.93 7.39
N ALA A 57 24.36 1.35 8.27
CA ALA A 57 24.51 0.76 9.59
C ALA A 57 23.22 0.88 10.41
N GLU A 58 22.55 2.02 10.34
CA GLU A 58 21.29 2.26 11.05
C GLU A 58 20.13 1.43 10.47
N ILE A 59 19.99 1.32 9.14
CA ILE A 59 19.01 0.42 8.51
C ILE A 59 19.27 -1.04 8.91
N ASN A 60 20.53 -1.45 8.92
CA ASN A 60 20.92 -2.81 9.35
C ASN A 60 20.52 -3.05 10.82
N ARG A 61 20.66 -2.05 11.68
CA ARG A 61 20.21 -2.12 13.07
C ARG A 61 18.69 -2.28 13.13
N MET A 62 17.95 -1.50 12.33
CA MET A 62 16.48 -1.54 12.32
C MET A 62 15.94 -2.89 11.90
N TYR A 63 16.37 -3.44 10.76
CA TYR A 63 15.80 -4.70 10.30
C TYR A 63 16.20 -5.91 11.18
N ARG A 64 17.36 -5.85 11.87
CA ARG A 64 17.75 -6.88 12.84
C ARG A 64 16.91 -6.86 14.11
N ASN A 65 16.49 -5.68 14.53
CA ASN A 65 15.67 -5.49 15.73
C ASN A 65 14.16 -5.53 15.44
N ASP A 66 13.76 -5.63 14.19
CA ASP A 66 12.35 -5.76 13.83
C ASP A 66 11.90 -7.22 13.97
N HIS A 67 11.11 -7.49 14.99
CA HIS A 67 10.57 -8.82 15.32
C HIS A 67 9.12 -9.01 14.86
N ASP A 68 8.54 -8.05 14.14
CA ASP A 68 7.19 -8.17 13.60
C ASP A 68 7.09 -9.32 12.61
N THR A 69 6.00 -10.08 12.71
CA THR A 69 5.88 -11.39 12.04
C THR A 69 4.95 -11.41 10.84
N THR A 70 4.37 -10.27 10.46
CA THR A 70 3.50 -10.24 9.29
C THR A 70 4.27 -10.57 8.00
N PRO A 71 3.63 -11.10 6.97
CA PRO A 71 4.30 -11.37 5.71
C PRO A 71 4.97 -10.14 5.10
N THR A 72 4.31 -8.97 5.17
CA THR A 72 4.83 -7.71 4.65
C THR A 72 6.06 -7.22 5.41
N ASP A 73 6.09 -7.40 6.74
CA ASP A 73 7.26 -7.03 7.54
C ASP A 73 8.46 -7.93 7.22
N ARG A 74 8.23 -9.23 6.97
CA ARG A 74 9.28 -10.12 6.48
C ARG A 74 9.81 -9.69 5.11
N ASN A 75 8.94 -9.21 4.21
CA ASN A 75 9.35 -8.70 2.90
C ASN A 75 10.17 -7.41 3.03
N THR A 76 9.81 -6.51 3.95
CA THR A 76 10.60 -5.31 4.25
C THR A 76 12.00 -5.68 4.73
N ARG A 77 12.11 -6.59 5.71
CA ARG A 77 13.43 -7.07 6.18
C ARG A 77 14.22 -7.77 5.09
N HIS A 78 13.55 -8.57 4.26
CA HIS A 78 14.20 -9.26 3.14
C HIS A 78 14.76 -8.28 2.11
N TYR A 79 14.01 -7.22 1.80
CA TYR A 79 14.46 -6.19 0.89
C TYR A 79 15.76 -5.55 1.38
N TYR A 80 15.79 -4.97 2.59
CA TYR A 80 16.99 -4.28 3.10
C TYR A 80 18.17 -5.20 3.46
N ARG A 81 17.93 -6.49 3.61
CA ARG A 81 19.01 -7.48 3.74
C ARG A 81 19.71 -7.75 2.42
N ASN A 82 19.01 -7.69 1.31
CA ASN A 82 19.49 -8.13 0.01
C ASN A 82 19.74 -6.99 -0.99
N HIS A 83 19.32 -5.77 -0.66
CA HIS A 83 19.47 -4.61 -1.54
C HIS A 83 20.11 -3.46 -0.77
N ASN A 84 20.96 -2.71 -1.48
CA ASN A 84 21.66 -1.55 -0.93
C ASN A 84 21.10 -0.21 -1.38
N ASP A 85 20.12 -0.22 -2.25
CA ASP A 85 19.40 0.98 -2.70
C ASP A 85 18.35 1.44 -1.68
N TYR A 86 18.09 2.74 -1.70
CA TYR A 86 17.06 3.38 -0.88
C TYR A 86 15.87 3.75 -1.76
N LEU A 87 14.68 3.68 -1.20
CA LEU A 87 13.41 3.88 -1.91
C LEU A 87 12.87 5.30 -1.72
N TRP A 88 13.04 5.86 -0.52
CA TRP A 88 12.40 7.10 -0.08
C TRP A 88 13.39 8.23 0.17
N VAL A 89 14.65 7.90 0.37
CA VAL A 89 15.70 8.90 0.64
C VAL A 89 16.76 8.90 -0.45
N ASN A 90 17.30 10.08 -0.73
CA ASN A 90 18.29 10.28 -1.77
C ASN A 90 19.21 11.45 -1.42
N ARG A 91 20.12 11.85 -2.34
CA ARG A 91 21.07 12.96 -2.15
C ARG A 91 20.41 14.33 -1.92
N LEU A 92 19.11 14.47 -2.17
CA LEU A 92 18.35 15.70 -1.93
C LEU A 92 17.54 15.64 -0.63
N GLY A 93 17.58 14.52 0.10
CA GLY A 93 16.81 14.29 1.31
C GLY A 93 15.72 13.23 1.09
N VAL A 94 14.49 13.56 1.49
CA VAL A 94 13.32 12.66 1.38
C VAL A 94 12.55 12.96 0.10
N ASP A 95 12.17 11.90 -0.62
CA ASP A 95 11.36 12.02 -1.84
C ASP A 95 9.91 12.44 -1.50
N SER A 96 9.28 13.17 -2.42
CA SER A 96 7.90 13.64 -2.28
C SER A 96 6.87 12.52 -2.10
N SER A 97 7.13 11.33 -2.65
CA SER A 97 6.28 10.14 -2.47
C SER A 97 6.08 9.77 -1.00
N ALA A 98 7.04 10.09 -0.12
CA ALA A 98 6.92 9.89 1.32
C ALA A 98 5.76 10.67 1.93
N TYR A 99 5.58 11.91 1.51
CA TYR A 99 4.48 12.77 1.98
C TYR A 99 3.13 12.33 1.40
N THR A 100 3.13 11.88 0.15
CA THR A 100 1.95 11.23 -0.45
C THR A 100 1.51 10.03 0.37
N LEU A 101 2.43 9.10 0.68
CA LEU A 101 2.12 7.95 1.51
C LEU A 101 1.61 8.37 2.89
N LEU A 102 2.26 9.35 3.55
CA LEU A 102 1.82 9.86 4.85
C LEU A 102 0.37 10.38 4.79
N GLY A 103 -0.01 11.05 3.71
CA GLY A 103 -1.39 11.49 3.46
C GLY A 103 -2.38 10.33 3.47
N PHE A 104 -2.09 9.25 2.74
CA PHE A 104 -2.93 8.05 2.73
C PHE A 104 -2.99 7.37 4.11
N LEU A 105 -1.86 7.22 4.78
CA LEU A 105 -1.80 6.64 6.12
C LEU A 105 -2.55 7.47 7.16
N GLY A 106 -2.62 8.79 7.00
CA GLY A 106 -3.42 9.70 7.85
C GLY A 106 -4.93 9.47 7.72
N THR A 107 -5.41 8.73 6.72
CA THR A 107 -6.84 8.45 6.50
C THR A 107 -7.26 7.04 6.88
N VAL A 108 -6.38 6.22 7.44
CA VAL A 108 -6.66 4.79 7.74
C VAL A 108 -7.79 4.59 8.75
N GLU A 109 -8.12 5.58 9.57
CA GLU A 109 -9.26 5.55 10.48
C GLU A 109 -10.60 5.41 9.76
N ARG A 110 -10.70 5.92 8.53
CA ARG A 110 -11.89 5.74 7.67
C ARG A 110 -12.13 4.27 7.31
N MET A 111 -11.08 3.46 7.42
CA MET A 111 -11.11 2.02 7.13
C MET A 111 -11.14 1.18 8.42
N GLY A 112 -11.26 1.83 9.56
CA GLY A 112 -11.34 1.17 10.86
C GLY A 112 -10.00 0.80 11.50
N PHE A 113 -8.88 1.37 11.01
CA PHE A 113 -7.55 1.12 11.55
C PHE A 113 -7.06 2.30 12.38
N SER A 114 -6.24 2.01 13.41
CA SER A 114 -5.49 3.04 14.11
C SER A 114 -4.26 3.44 13.28
N PRO A 115 -3.95 4.75 13.15
CA PRO A 115 -2.70 5.23 12.55
C PRO A 115 -1.45 4.63 13.20
N GLU A 116 -1.50 4.31 14.49
CA GLU A 116 -0.41 3.66 15.24
C GLU A 116 -0.02 2.31 14.64
N ALA A 117 -0.97 1.54 14.10
CA ALA A 117 -0.70 0.26 13.45
C ALA A 117 0.24 0.38 12.24
N PHE A 118 0.35 1.58 11.69
CA PHE A 118 1.25 1.92 10.58
C PHE A 118 2.45 2.77 11.01
N GLY A 119 2.55 3.12 12.30
CA GLY A 119 3.62 3.97 12.82
C GLY A 119 3.56 5.42 12.30
N VAL A 120 2.34 5.94 12.06
CA VAL A 120 2.12 7.24 11.40
C VAL A 120 2.79 8.39 12.17
N ASP A 121 2.68 8.41 13.49
CA ASP A 121 3.24 9.50 14.29
C ASP A 121 4.77 9.50 14.29
N ASP A 122 5.38 8.32 14.32
CA ASP A 122 6.81 8.17 14.17
C ASP A 122 7.30 8.63 12.79
N ILE A 123 6.60 8.23 11.71
CA ILE A 123 6.91 8.67 10.35
C ILE A 123 6.76 10.18 10.24
N ARG A 124 5.66 10.72 10.74
CA ARG A 124 5.41 12.18 10.74
C ARG A 124 6.50 12.94 11.50
N SER A 125 6.89 12.45 12.67
CA SER A 125 7.97 13.06 13.46
C SER A 125 9.29 13.09 12.71
N ASP A 126 9.70 11.98 12.09
CA ASP A 126 10.94 11.92 11.31
C ASP A 126 10.87 12.81 10.05
N LEU A 127 9.74 12.84 9.33
CA LEU A 127 9.54 13.73 8.17
C LEU A 127 9.56 15.21 8.57
N THR A 128 8.95 15.55 9.70
CA THR A 128 9.00 16.93 10.26
C THR A 128 10.43 17.32 10.59
N ARG A 129 11.22 16.43 11.22
CA ARG A 129 12.64 16.69 11.48
C ARG A 129 13.43 16.94 10.21
N MET A 130 13.16 16.19 9.15
CA MET A 130 13.79 16.40 7.84
C MET A 130 13.41 17.75 7.23
N THR A 131 12.15 18.16 7.34
CA THR A 131 11.66 19.44 6.83
C THR A 131 12.22 20.63 7.62
N ASP A 132 12.18 20.56 8.94
CA ASP A 132 12.55 21.64 9.84
C ASP A 132 14.07 21.68 10.13
N ARG A 133 14.84 20.73 9.58
CA ARG A 133 16.31 20.62 9.82
C ARG A 133 16.64 20.45 11.30
N HIS A 134 15.76 19.80 12.05
CA HIS A 134 15.90 19.64 13.50
C HIS A 134 16.60 18.31 13.83
N PHE A 135 17.93 18.33 13.77
CA PHE A 135 18.80 17.19 14.09
C PHE A 135 19.61 17.45 15.36
N ASP A 136 19.98 16.37 16.04
CA ASP A 136 20.90 16.38 17.18
C ASP A 136 22.18 15.57 16.87
N THR A 137 23.09 15.48 17.81
CA THR A 137 24.36 14.77 17.63
C THR A 137 24.32 13.29 18.07
N ASP A 138 23.19 12.84 18.59
CA ASP A 138 23.08 11.50 19.19
C ASP A 138 21.97 10.65 18.57
N SER A 139 20.75 10.85 19.00
CA SER A 139 19.62 9.98 18.63
C SER A 139 18.97 10.34 17.30
N ASN A 140 19.08 11.60 16.90
CA ASN A 140 18.45 12.16 15.69
C ASN A 140 19.47 12.86 14.80
N THR A 141 20.63 12.20 14.57
CA THR A 141 21.52 12.64 13.47
C THR A 141 20.76 12.52 12.16
N ILE A 142 21.11 13.32 11.16
CA ILE A 142 20.44 13.29 9.87
C ILE A 142 20.46 11.88 9.26
N SER A 143 21.58 11.17 9.34
CA SER A 143 21.68 9.78 8.82
C SER A 143 20.74 8.84 9.54
N LYS A 144 20.57 8.94 10.86
CA LYS A 144 19.64 8.11 11.63
C LYS A 144 18.18 8.44 11.32
N VAL A 145 17.84 9.72 11.17
CA VAL A 145 16.49 10.15 10.80
C VAL A 145 16.16 9.66 9.40
N MET A 146 17.05 9.80 8.42
CA MET A 146 16.88 9.29 7.08
C MET A 146 16.69 7.76 7.06
N ALA A 147 17.50 7.03 7.80
CA ALA A 147 17.40 5.57 7.89
C ALA A 147 16.05 5.11 8.47
N ARG A 148 15.58 5.78 9.55
CA ARG A 148 14.28 5.48 10.14
C ARG A 148 13.14 5.79 9.19
N THR A 149 13.21 6.94 8.52
CA THR A 149 12.23 7.34 7.50
C THR A 149 12.14 6.30 6.39
N GLU A 150 13.28 5.91 5.84
CA GLU A 150 13.39 4.90 4.78
C GLU A 150 12.74 3.58 5.18
N TYR A 151 13.12 3.03 6.32
CA TYR A 151 12.65 1.72 6.77
C TYR A 151 11.17 1.73 7.17
N ARG A 152 10.74 2.75 7.93
CA ARG A 152 9.36 2.87 8.41
C ARG A 152 8.38 3.09 7.27
N LEU A 153 8.73 3.93 6.29
CA LEU A 153 7.89 4.17 5.12
C LEU A 153 7.71 2.88 4.29
N THR A 154 8.78 2.14 4.04
CA THR A 154 8.68 0.86 3.31
C THR A 154 7.78 -0.13 4.04
N LYS A 155 7.94 -0.24 5.36
CA LYS A 155 7.13 -1.14 6.19
C LYS A 155 5.65 -0.75 6.18
N ALA A 156 5.34 0.53 6.37
CA ALA A 156 3.99 1.05 6.34
C ALA A 156 3.35 0.93 4.95
N TYR A 157 4.11 1.23 3.90
CA TYR A 157 3.66 1.12 2.52
C TYR A 157 3.27 -0.30 2.14
N LEU A 158 4.14 -1.28 2.38
CA LEU A 158 3.84 -2.68 2.06
C LEU A 158 2.66 -3.21 2.89
N ARG A 159 2.56 -2.83 4.18
CA ARG A 159 1.38 -3.15 5.00
C ARG A 159 0.10 -2.56 4.40
N TYR A 160 0.14 -1.30 3.98
CA TYR A 160 -1.01 -0.61 3.43
C TYR A 160 -1.47 -1.26 2.12
N VAL A 161 -0.61 -1.33 1.10
CA VAL A 161 -1.00 -1.80 -0.23
C VAL A 161 -1.41 -3.29 -0.22
N ALA A 162 -0.69 -4.12 0.50
CA ALA A 162 -1.04 -5.53 0.62
C ALA A 162 -2.32 -5.75 1.44
N GLY A 163 -2.48 -5.01 2.54
CA GLY A 163 -3.69 -5.08 3.36
C GLY A 163 -4.93 -4.59 2.61
N GLN A 164 -4.83 -3.50 1.85
CA GLN A 164 -5.94 -3.00 1.04
C GLN A 164 -6.32 -3.98 -0.08
N ARG A 165 -5.34 -4.61 -0.70
CA ARG A 165 -5.58 -5.49 -1.85
C ARG A 165 -6.01 -6.91 -1.48
N PHE A 166 -5.52 -7.46 -0.35
CA PHE A 166 -5.68 -8.87 0.00
C PHE A 166 -6.31 -9.09 1.38
N GLY A 167 -6.57 -8.02 2.12
CA GLY A 167 -7.00 -8.06 3.51
C GLY A 167 -5.84 -8.07 4.50
N TYR A 168 -6.13 -7.55 5.68
CA TYR A 168 -5.16 -7.48 6.80
C TYR A 168 -5.17 -8.75 7.64
N VAL A 169 -6.27 -9.48 7.60
CA VAL A 169 -6.48 -10.72 8.34
C VAL A 169 -6.60 -11.89 7.38
N SER A 170 -5.93 -12.99 7.67
CA SER A 170 -6.16 -14.23 6.93
C SER A 170 -7.41 -14.92 7.44
N PRO A 171 -8.47 -15.07 6.62
CA PRO A 171 -9.69 -15.76 7.05
C PRO A 171 -9.41 -17.22 7.42
N TYR A 172 -8.51 -17.88 6.69
CA TYR A 172 -8.08 -19.23 7.00
C TYR A 172 -7.50 -19.36 8.43
N VAL A 173 -6.65 -18.41 8.83
CA VAL A 173 -6.07 -18.39 10.18
C VAL A 173 -7.10 -17.99 11.22
N ALA A 174 -7.91 -16.96 10.94
CA ALA A 174 -8.90 -16.45 11.88
C ALA A 174 -9.97 -17.50 12.19
N PHE A 175 -10.60 -18.08 11.17
CA PHE A 175 -11.71 -19.03 11.37
C PHE A 175 -11.25 -20.40 11.84
N ASN A 176 -10.08 -20.89 11.44
CA ASN A 176 -9.56 -22.18 11.89
C ASN A 176 -8.95 -22.16 13.30
N ARG A 177 -8.91 -21.00 13.96
CA ARG A 177 -8.46 -20.86 15.35
C ARG A 177 -9.60 -20.70 16.36
N LEU A 178 -10.84 -20.73 15.91
CA LEU A 178 -12.01 -20.54 16.77
C LEU A 178 -12.38 -21.80 17.55
N ASP A 179 -12.08 -22.98 17.03
CA ASP A 179 -12.46 -24.27 17.63
C ASP A 179 -11.22 -25.09 17.95
N LEU A 180 -10.78 -25.00 19.19
CA LEU A 180 -9.64 -25.78 19.71
C LEU A 180 -10.03 -27.25 19.88
N ILE A 181 -9.26 -28.15 19.30
CA ILE A 181 -9.44 -29.59 19.49
C ILE A 181 -8.94 -29.97 20.90
N ASP A 182 -9.85 -30.36 21.79
CA ASP A 182 -9.51 -30.76 23.15
C ASP A 182 -9.02 -32.23 23.20
N THR A 183 -7.81 -32.43 22.68
CA THR A 183 -7.12 -33.72 22.81
C THR A 183 -5.75 -33.51 23.44
N ALA A 184 -5.21 -34.57 24.08
CA ALA A 184 -3.89 -34.52 24.68
C ALA A 184 -2.78 -34.18 23.63
N ALA A 185 -2.96 -34.58 22.37
CA ALA A 185 -2.07 -34.24 21.26
C ALA A 185 -2.24 -32.78 20.84
N ALA A 186 -3.46 -32.28 20.78
CA ALA A 186 -3.77 -30.92 20.44
C ALA A 186 -3.26 -29.91 21.48
N ARG A 187 -3.31 -30.26 22.76
CA ARG A 187 -2.74 -29.44 23.84
C ARG A 187 -1.25 -29.23 23.70
N ARG A 188 -0.51 -30.20 23.18
CA ARG A 188 0.93 -30.09 22.92
C ARG A 188 1.25 -29.27 21.68
N HIS A 189 0.36 -29.26 20.67
CA HIS A 189 0.58 -28.68 19.38
C HIS A 189 -0.44 -27.57 19.00
N LEU A 190 -1.27 -27.13 19.94
CA LEU A 190 -2.35 -26.15 19.72
C LEU A 190 -3.19 -26.51 18.48
N GLY A 191 -3.66 -27.76 18.41
CA GLY A 191 -4.50 -28.23 17.31
C GLY A 191 -5.87 -27.58 17.31
N TYR A 192 -6.33 -27.15 16.15
CA TYR A 192 -7.65 -26.57 15.95
C TYR A 192 -8.43 -27.38 14.92
N ARG A 193 -9.75 -27.44 15.09
CA ARG A 193 -10.61 -28.00 14.05
C ARG A 193 -10.62 -27.08 12.85
N ARG A 194 -10.45 -27.66 11.66
CA ARG A 194 -10.50 -26.91 10.41
C ARG A 194 -11.96 -26.60 10.06
N LEU A 195 -12.35 -25.33 10.22
CA LEU A 195 -13.70 -24.84 9.96
C LEU A 195 -13.82 -24.10 8.63
N TYR A 196 -12.68 -23.69 8.03
CA TYR A 196 -12.65 -22.86 6.84
C TYR A 196 -11.60 -23.37 5.86
N ASP A 197 -12.04 -23.76 4.67
CA ASP A 197 -11.22 -24.35 3.63
C ASP A 197 -10.95 -23.44 2.44
N ALA A 198 -11.74 -22.37 2.28
CA ALA A 198 -11.53 -21.48 1.16
C ALA A 198 -10.20 -20.72 1.30
N HIS A 199 -9.41 -20.77 0.26
CA HIS A 199 -8.17 -20.01 0.19
C HIS A 199 -8.44 -18.64 -0.44
N THR A 200 -7.98 -17.60 0.24
CA THR A 200 -7.96 -16.26 -0.32
C THR A 200 -6.63 -15.99 -1.03
N LEU A 201 -6.67 -15.13 -2.04
CA LEU A 201 -5.46 -14.62 -2.65
C LEU A 201 -4.63 -13.87 -1.60
N ARG A 202 -3.32 -13.95 -1.75
CA ARG A 202 -2.34 -13.29 -0.86
C ARG A 202 -1.30 -12.58 -1.70
N PRO A 203 -0.62 -11.55 -1.14
CA PRO A 203 0.48 -10.93 -1.84
C PRO A 203 1.56 -11.98 -2.16
N ASP A 204 1.84 -12.14 -3.42
CA ASP A 204 2.95 -12.95 -3.93
C ASP A 204 4.20 -12.08 -4.14
N SER A 205 5.29 -12.72 -4.55
CA SER A 205 6.54 -12.03 -4.81
C SER A 205 6.43 -11.02 -5.95
N ALA A 206 5.61 -11.28 -6.96
CA ALA A 206 5.41 -10.38 -8.09
C ALA A 206 4.72 -9.09 -7.65
N PHE A 207 3.68 -9.19 -6.83
CA PHE A 207 3.01 -8.02 -6.24
C PHE A 207 3.96 -7.18 -5.39
N ILE A 208 4.77 -7.82 -4.54
CA ILE A 208 5.73 -7.10 -3.67
C ILE A 208 6.79 -6.39 -4.51
N LEU A 209 7.31 -7.03 -5.54
CA LEU A 209 8.30 -6.43 -6.45
C LEU A 209 7.69 -5.25 -7.23
N ASP A 210 6.46 -5.39 -7.77
CA ASP A 210 5.78 -4.28 -8.44
C ASP A 210 5.55 -3.11 -7.48
N ALA A 211 5.09 -3.38 -6.25
CA ALA A 211 4.90 -2.34 -5.23
C ALA A 211 6.19 -1.56 -4.94
N LEU A 212 7.32 -2.25 -4.77
CA LEU A 212 8.62 -1.60 -4.53
C LEU A 212 9.11 -0.83 -5.75
N GLU A 213 8.88 -1.36 -6.95
CA GLU A 213 9.23 -0.69 -8.20
C GLU A 213 8.46 0.62 -8.40
N ARG A 214 7.16 0.67 -7.99
CA ARG A 214 6.37 1.92 -8.01
C ARG A 214 7.00 3.03 -7.15
N VAL A 215 7.60 2.68 -6.02
CA VAL A 215 8.32 3.65 -5.20
C VAL A 215 9.55 4.18 -5.94
N LYS A 216 10.35 3.30 -6.54
CA LYS A 216 11.53 3.69 -7.34
C LYS A 216 11.17 4.61 -8.51
N GLN A 217 10.05 4.34 -9.16
CA GLN A 217 9.52 5.13 -10.28
C GLN A 217 8.79 6.40 -9.84
N ARG A 218 8.66 6.64 -8.52
CA ARG A 218 7.91 7.79 -7.96
C ARG A 218 6.46 7.85 -8.42
N ASN A 219 5.84 6.70 -8.62
CA ASN A 219 4.48 6.53 -9.14
C ASN A 219 3.63 5.69 -8.18
N ILE A 220 3.56 6.09 -6.91
CA ILE A 220 2.81 5.36 -5.88
C ILE A 220 1.34 5.75 -5.82
N ASP A 221 0.96 6.95 -6.25
CA ASP A 221 -0.39 7.51 -6.09
C ASP A 221 -1.46 6.59 -6.67
N THR A 222 -1.33 6.27 -7.96
CA THR A 222 -2.25 5.37 -8.66
C THR A 222 -2.25 3.97 -8.03
N PHE A 223 -1.09 3.49 -7.58
CA PHE A 223 -0.99 2.18 -6.96
C PHE A 223 -1.67 2.13 -5.60
N LEU A 224 -1.52 3.17 -4.76
CA LEU A 224 -2.23 3.32 -3.49
C LEU A 224 -3.75 3.34 -3.67
N ILE A 225 -4.24 4.12 -4.65
CA ILE A 225 -5.66 4.20 -4.98
C ILE A 225 -6.19 2.84 -5.46
N ASN A 226 -5.49 2.19 -6.39
CA ASN A 226 -5.92 0.93 -7.00
C ASN A 226 -5.78 -0.28 -6.06
N SER A 227 -5.02 -0.16 -4.99
CA SER A 227 -4.93 -1.20 -3.97
C SER A 227 -6.20 -1.31 -3.13
N ARG A 228 -6.96 -0.23 -2.98
CA ARG A 228 -8.24 -0.22 -2.25
C ARG A 228 -9.32 -0.96 -3.04
N PRO A 229 -10.26 -1.66 -2.38
CA PRO A 229 -11.42 -2.22 -3.06
C PRO A 229 -12.21 -1.14 -3.81
N GLN A 230 -12.50 -1.42 -5.10
CA GLN A 230 -13.19 -0.50 -6.01
C GLN A 230 -14.66 -0.90 -6.16
N SER A 231 -15.40 -1.01 -5.04
CA SER A 231 -16.80 -1.37 -5.07
C SER A 231 -17.67 -0.33 -4.36
N LYS A 232 -18.91 -0.17 -4.84
CA LYS A 232 -19.88 0.73 -4.20
C LYS A 232 -20.20 0.32 -2.76
N GLU A 233 -20.20 -0.98 -2.50
CA GLU A 233 -20.45 -1.53 -1.16
C GLU A 233 -19.34 -1.11 -0.20
N TYR A 234 -18.09 -1.11 -0.63
CA TYR A 234 -16.98 -0.65 0.19
C TYR A 234 -17.08 0.84 0.52
N ASP A 235 -17.43 1.67 -0.48
CA ASP A 235 -17.63 3.11 -0.29
C ASP A 235 -18.80 3.42 0.67
N GLN A 236 -19.89 2.65 0.57
CA GLN A 236 -21.01 2.75 1.49
C GLN A 236 -20.64 2.39 2.93
N LEU A 237 -19.86 1.32 3.12
CA LEU A 237 -19.38 0.92 4.45
C LEU A 237 -18.45 1.96 5.04
N GLU A 238 -17.56 2.56 4.25
CA GLU A 238 -16.70 3.65 4.70
C GLU A 238 -17.53 4.87 5.16
N ALA A 239 -18.53 5.28 4.39
CA ALA A 239 -19.45 6.36 4.78
C ALA A 239 -20.21 6.02 6.07
N MET A 240 -20.76 4.81 6.18
CA MET A 240 -21.46 4.34 7.38
C MET A 240 -20.53 4.31 8.61
N LEU A 241 -19.25 3.95 8.43
CA LEU A 241 -18.27 3.92 9.52
C LEU A 241 -18.00 5.32 10.06
N ALA A 242 -17.94 6.33 9.17
CA ALA A 242 -17.71 7.71 9.55
C ALA A 242 -18.88 8.30 10.38
N GLU A 243 -20.11 7.86 10.12
CA GLU A 243 -21.32 8.35 10.79
C GLU A 243 -21.65 7.57 12.07
N THR A 244 -21.11 6.37 12.24
CA THR A 244 -21.48 5.47 13.33
C THR A 244 -20.61 5.66 14.55
N THR A 245 -21.21 5.94 15.70
CA THR A 245 -20.54 5.99 17.01
C THR A 245 -20.70 4.72 17.84
N ASP A 246 -21.73 3.93 17.54
CA ASP A 246 -22.00 2.66 18.22
C ASP A 246 -20.86 1.64 17.97
N ARG A 247 -20.30 1.11 19.06
CA ARG A 247 -19.12 0.25 19.03
C ARG A 247 -19.37 -1.07 18.31
N GLU A 248 -20.51 -1.71 18.53
CA GLU A 248 -20.81 -3.00 17.93
C GLU A 248 -21.08 -2.86 16.43
N ARG A 249 -21.84 -1.82 16.07
CA ARG A 249 -22.08 -1.51 14.66
C ARG A 249 -20.80 -1.15 13.93
N ARG A 250 -19.89 -0.37 14.54
CA ARG A 250 -18.57 -0.10 13.98
C ARG A 250 -17.78 -1.38 13.72
N ARG A 251 -17.76 -2.33 14.66
CA ARG A 251 -17.08 -3.62 14.48
C ARG A 251 -17.65 -4.40 13.30
N LEU A 252 -18.96 -4.48 13.18
CA LEU A 252 -19.62 -5.17 12.07
C LEU A 252 -19.25 -4.52 10.72
N ILE A 253 -19.25 -3.20 10.65
CA ILE A 253 -18.84 -2.46 9.42
C ILE A 253 -17.40 -2.80 9.07
N ILE A 254 -16.46 -2.73 10.01
CA ILE A 254 -15.04 -3.02 9.81
C ILE A 254 -14.84 -4.47 9.35
N CYS A 255 -15.54 -5.45 9.93
CA CYS A 255 -15.50 -6.83 9.49
C CYS A 255 -16.00 -7.00 8.05
N ASN A 256 -17.07 -6.32 7.67
CA ASN A 256 -17.57 -6.37 6.29
C ASN A 256 -16.60 -5.67 5.31
N MET A 257 -15.97 -4.57 5.70
CA MET A 257 -14.93 -3.94 4.90
C MET A 257 -13.72 -4.88 4.70
N GLU A 258 -13.33 -5.60 5.74
CA GLU A 258 -12.26 -6.61 5.64
C GLU A 258 -12.65 -7.74 4.70
N TRP A 259 -13.91 -8.21 4.79
CA TRP A 259 -14.42 -9.24 3.88
C TRP A 259 -14.35 -8.81 2.41
N LEU A 260 -14.66 -7.57 2.09
CA LEU A 260 -14.58 -7.05 0.73
C LEU A 260 -13.14 -6.93 0.18
N ARG A 261 -12.13 -7.01 1.04
CA ARG A 261 -10.71 -7.09 0.63
C ARG A 261 -10.29 -8.52 0.27
N TRP A 262 -11.01 -9.53 0.77
CA TRP A 262 -10.64 -10.91 0.48
C TRP A 262 -11.09 -11.32 -0.91
N HIS A 263 -10.16 -11.81 -1.70
CA HIS A 263 -10.43 -12.35 -3.00
C HIS A 263 -10.21 -13.85 -2.98
N THR A 264 -11.20 -14.62 -3.37
CA THR A 264 -11.05 -16.05 -3.62
C THR A 264 -10.61 -16.26 -5.06
N PRO A 265 -9.79 -17.29 -5.34
CA PRO A 265 -9.56 -17.71 -6.71
C PRO A 265 -10.91 -17.96 -7.41
N ALA A 266 -10.98 -17.63 -8.68
CA ALA A 266 -12.18 -17.94 -9.46
C ALA A 266 -12.47 -19.44 -9.35
N LEU A 267 -13.70 -19.77 -8.97
CA LEU A 267 -14.12 -21.16 -9.01
C LEU A 267 -14.05 -21.66 -10.44
N PRO A 268 -13.58 -22.89 -10.67
CA PRO A 268 -13.61 -23.47 -12.00
C PRO A 268 -15.07 -23.46 -12.50
N VAL A 269 -15.27 -22.77 -13.60
CA VAL A 269 -16.55 -22.75 -14.31
C VAL A 269 -16.45 -23.86 -15.35
N SER A 270 -17.52 -24.65 -15.53
CA SER A 270 -17.58 -25.62 -16.61
C SER A 270 -17.41 -24.90 -17.97
N GLU A 271 -16.88 -25.58 -18.97
CA GLU A 271 -16.62 -25.01 -20.29
C GLU A 271 -17.89 -24.38 -20.91
N ASP A 272 -19.06 -24.91 -20.58
CA ASP A 272 -20.37 -24.42 -21.00
C ASP A 272 -20.94 -23.29 -20.09
N GLY A 273 -20.15 -22.76 -19.15
CA GLY A 273 -20.56 -21.66 -18.27
C GLY A 273 -21.55 -22.02 -17.17
N ARG A 274 -21.93 -23.29 -17.05
CA ARG A 274 -22.89 -23.75 -16.02
C ARG A 274 -22.24 -23.81 -14.66
N ARG A 275 -22.97 -23.35 -13.64
CA ARG A 275 -22.56 -23.44 -12.25
C ARG A 275 -23.78 -23.47 -11.33
N VAL A 276 -23.61 -24.11 -10.17
CA VAL A 276 -24.60 -24.08 -9.10
C VAL A 276 -24.00 -23.41 -7.87
N VAL A 277 -24.73 -22.47 -7.30
CA VAL A 277 -24.34 -21.78 -6.08
C VAL A 277 -25.43 -21.99 -5.03
N VAL A 278 -25.06 -22.50 -3.88
CA VAL A 278 -25.95 -22.61 -2.72
C VAL A 278 -25.60 -21.52 -1.73
N ASN A 279 -26.52 -20.59 -1.56
CA ASN A 279 -26.41 -19.56 -0.54
C ASN A 279 -27.12 -20.06 0.75
N ILE A 280 -26.33 -20.67 1.63
CA ILE A 280 -26.85 -21.25 2.87
C ILE A 280 -27.57 -20.22 3.76
N PRO A 281 -27.02 -19.00 4.00
CA PRO A 281 -27.69 -18.00 4.81
C PRO A 281 -29.05 -17.54 4.27
N SER A 282 -29.23 -17.51 2.96
CA SER A 282 -30.50 -17.10 2.33
C SER A 282 -31.43 -18.29 2.02
N TYR A 283 -30.97 -19.51 2.22
CA TYR A 283 -31.70 -20.74 1.84
C TYR A 283 -32.08 -20.76 0.35
N HIS A 284 -31.18 -20.28 -0.52
CA HIS A 284 -31.40 -20.30 -1.95
C HIS A 284 -30.29 -21.02 -2.69
N LEU A 285 -30.72 -21.78 -3.70
CA LEU A 285 -29.86 -22.36 -4.73
C LEU A 285 -30.06 -21.59 -6.02
N TYR A 286 -28.98 -21.22 -6.66
CA TYR A 286 -28.93 -20.57 -7.97
C TYR A 286 -28.22 -21.51 -8.94
N ALA A 287 -28.93 -21.94 -10.00
CA ALA A 287 -28.32 -22.66 -11.09
C ALA A 287 -28.18 -21.69 -12.29
N TYR A 288 -26.94 -21.41 -12.63
CA TYR A 288 -26.59 -20.54 -13.75
C TYR A 288 -26.42 -21.40 -15.00
N CYS A 289 -27.13 -21.08 -16.05
CA CYS A 289 -26.95 -21.59 -17.41
C CYS A 289 -26.59 -20.42 -18.34
N PRO A 290 -26.03 -20.66 -19.53
CA PRO A 290 -25.64 -19.57 -20.45
C PRO A 290 -26.72 -18.52 -20.68
N ASP A 291 -27.99 -18.95 -20.80
CA ASP A 291 -29.10 -18.08 -21.15
C ASP A 291 -30.15 -17.89 -20.04
N SER A 292 -29.93 -18.46 -18.85
CA SER A 292 -30.93 -18.42 -17.78
C SER A 292 -30.34 -18.64 -16.40
N ILE A 293 -31.05 -18.14 -15.38
CA ILE A 293 -30.76 -18.40 -13.98
C ILE A 293 -32.03 -19.02 -13.37
N MET A 294 -31.87 -20.24 -12.84
CA MET A 294 -32.92 -20.89 -12.06
C MET A 294 -32.64 -20.62 -10.57
N THR A 295 -33.66 -20.20 -9.85
CA THR A 295 -33.59 -19.98 -8.39
C THR A 295 -34.53 -20.94 -7.69
N MET A 296 -34.04 -21.60 -6.65
CA MET A 296 -34.80 -22.54 -5.83
C MET A 296 -34.57 -22.24 -4.36
N LYS A 297 -35.63 -22.23 -3.56
CA LYS A 297 -35.52 -22.21 -2.12
C LYS A 297 -35.18 -23.61 -1.64
N VAL A 298 -34.13 -23.73 -0.81
CA VAL A 298 -33.67 -24.99 -0.21
C VAL A 298 -33.87 -24.88 1.28
N GLY A 299 -34.45 -25.88 1.91
CA GLY A 299 -34.75 -25.91 3.34
C GLY A 299 -34.42 -27.27 3.93
#